data_2d24e013902ec303c2396d3b3a934345
#
_entry.id   2d24e013902ec303c2396d3b3a934345
#
_cell.length_a   1.000
_cell.length_b   1.000
_cell.length_c   1.000
_cell.angle_alpha   90.00
_cell.angle_beta   90.00
_cell.angle_gamma   90.00
#
_symmetry.space_group_name_H-M   'P 1'
#
loop_
_entity.id
_entity.type
_entity.pdbx_description
1 polymer ?
#
loop_
_entity_poly.entity_id
_entity_poly.type
_entity_poly.pdbx_seq_one_letter_code
_entity_poly.pdbx_strand_id
1 'polypeptide(L)'
;KGRKAQISRAKREGVVIKELTELEDFKKFIDLENEVLTERHDVKAVHTGEELKLLHDRFPENIHLFASIKDNKLIAGTVVYEYDHVVHTQYMAANDEARQIGALDLAISTVINKYRETKKWLDFGISTEHGKIYLNEGLCAQKEGFGGRTGVYEIWELNL
;
A
#
# COMPACT_ATOMS: atom_id res chain seq x y z
N LYS A 1 2.04 2.74 -19.54
CA LYS A 1 0.54 2.75 -19.63
C LYS A 1 0.02 3.50 -18.41
N GLY A 2 -0.93 4.44 -18.59
CA GLY A 2 -1.45 5.24 -17.48
C GLY A 2 -2.24 4.40 -16.46
N ARG A 3 -2.31 4.84 -15.20
CA ARG A 3 -2.99 4.12 -14.10
C ARG A 3 -4.43 3.74 -14.44
N LYS A 4 -5.18 4.63 -15.13
CA LYS A 4 -6.55 4.32 -15.59
C LYS A 4 -6.64 3.04 -16.43
N ALA A 5 -5.68 2.80 -17.30
CA ALA A 5 -5.65 1.58 -18.14
C ALA A 5 -5.37 0.33 -17.30
N GLN A 6 -4.48 0.41 -16.30
CA GLN A 6 -4.21 -0.68 -15.38
C GLN A 6 -5.42 -1.02 -14.51
N ILE A 7 -6.05 -0.02 -13.91
CA ILE A 7 -7.29 -0.18 -13.13
C ILE A 7 -8.40 -0.83 -13.96
N SER A 8 -8.60 -0.36 -15.21
CA SER A 8 -9.60 -0.95 -16.12
C SER A 8 -9.25 -2.39 -16.48
N ARG A 9 -7.96 -2.71 -16.63
CA ARG A 9 -7.49 -4.09 -16.87
C ARG A 9 -7.81 -4.98 -15.68
N ALA A 10 -7.43 -4.59 -14.46
CA ALA A 10 -7.70 -5.37 -13.25
C ALA A 10 -9.20 -5.72 -13.12
N LYS A 11 -10.08 -4.75 -13.36
CA LYS A 11 -11.54 -4.98 -13.35
C LYS A 11 -11.98 -6.01 -14.40
N ARG A 12 -11.45 -5.95 -15.63
CA ARG A 12 -11.78 -6.93 -16.67
C ARG A 12 -11.25 -8.33 -16.37
N GLU A 13 -10.12 -8.41 -15.66
CA GLU A 13 -9.53 -9.69 -15.22
C GLU A 13 -10.24 -10.26 -13.96
N GLY A 14 -11.35 -9.65 -13.55
CA GLY A 14 -12.17 -10.16 -12.44
C GLY A 14 -11.63 -9.85 -11.04
N VAL A 15 -10.70 -8.90 -10.91
CA VAL A 15 -10.19 -8.49 -9.59
C VAL A 15 -11.28 -7.72 -8.82
N VAL A 16 -11.54 -8.14 -7.59
CA VAL A 16 -12.45 -7.49 -6.65
C VAL A 16 -11.66 -6.99 -5.45
N ILE A 17 -11.97 -5.76 -5.00
CA ILE A 17 -11.37 -5.22 -3.77
C ILE A 17 -12.29 -5.52 -2.60
N LYS A 18 -11.72 -6.08 -1.54
CA LYS A 18 -12.39 -6.32 -0.26
C LYS A 18 -11.61 -5.66 0.86
N GLU A 19 -12.32 -5.07 1.80
CA GLU A 19 -11.78 -4.71 3.10
C GLU A 19 -11.89 -5.95 4.00
N LEU A 20 -10.75 -6.41 4.51
CA LEU A 20 -10.64 -7.67 5.23
C LEU A 20 -10.23 -7.40 6.69
N THR A 21 -10.76 -8.23 7.61
CA THR A 21 -10.64 -8.00 9.05
C THR A 21 -10.16 -9.22 9.85
N GLU A 22 -10.14 -10.40 9.22
CA GLU A 22 -9.80 -11.64 9.92
C GLU A 22 -8.29 -11.83 10.07
N LEU A 23 -7.86 -12.53 11.13
CA LEU A 23 -6.44 -12.83 11.38
C LEU A 23 -5.77 -13.49 10.19
N GLU A 24 -6.43 -14.48 9.57
CA GLU A 24 -5.89 -15.19 8.42
C GLU A 24 -5.69 -14.29 7.19
N ASP A 25 -6.45 -13.23 7.06
CA ASP A 25 -6.30 -12.26 5.97
C ASP A 25 -5.06 -11.40 6.17
N PHE A 26 -4.82 -10.91 7.39
CA PHE A 26 -3.60 -10.18 7.73
C PHE A 26 -2.36 -11.06 7.58
N LYS A 27 -2.42 -12.33 7.97
CA LYS A 27 -1.33 -13.30 7.77
C LYS A 27 -1.02 -13.47 6.28
N LYS A 28 -2.01 -13.78 5.47
CA LYS A 28 -1.84 -13.95 4.01
C LYS A 28 -1.27 -12.71 3.36
N PHE A 29 -1.70 -11.51 3.81
CA PHE A 29 -1.18 -10.26 3.29
C PHE A 29 0.30 -10.07 3.67
N ILE A 30 0.68 -10.31 4.92
CA ILE A 30 2.08 -10.20 5.36
C ILE A 30 2.97 -11.28 4.74
N ASP A 31 2.46 -12.48 4.51
CA ASP A 31 3.19 -13.52 3.76
C ASP A 31 3.50 -13.02 2.34
N LEU A 32 2.52 -12.46 1.64
CA LEU A 32 2.71 -11.83 0.33
C LEU A 32 3.72 -10.67 0.38
N GLU A 33 3.63 -9.79 1.37
CA GLU A 33 4.57 -8.67 1.55
C GLU A 33 5.99 -9.19 1.78
N ASN A 34 6.16 -10.20 2.64
CA ASN A 34 7.47 -10.81 2.92
C ASN A 34 8.07 -11.49 1.68
N GLU A 35 7.24 -12.16 0.87
CA GLU A 35 7.66 -12.76 -0.39
C GLU A 35 8.26 -11.69 -1.31
N VAL A 36 7.53 -10.60 -1.51
CA VAL A 36 7.97 -9.47 -2.34
C VAL A 36 9.22 -8.77 -1.80
N LEU A 37 9.27 -8.53 -0.48
CA LEU A 37 10.39 -7.86 0.16
C LEU A 37 11.66 -8.72 0.15
N THR A 38 11.56 -10.02 0.39
CA THR A 38 12.68 -10.95 0.37
C THR A 38 13.26 -11.06 -1.05
N GLU A 39 12.39 -11.22 -2.06
CA GLU A 39 12.83 -11.31 -3.46
C GLU A 39 13.56 -10.06 -3.96
N ARG A 40 13.19 -8.87 -3.48
CA ARG A 40 13.66 -7.59 -4.04
C ARG A 40 14.71 -6.89 -3.20
N HIS A 41 14.65 -7.05 -1.89
CA HIS A 41 15.40 -6.23 -0.95
C HIS A 41 16.11 -7.03 0.14
N ASP A 42 15.91 -8.35 0.20
CA ASP A 42 16.43 -9.24 1.25
C ASP A 42 16.07 -8.76 2.68
N VAL A 43 14.84 -8.25 2.83
CA VAL A 43 14.27 -7.79 4.10
C VAL A 43 12.88 -8.37 4.31
N LYS A 44 12.34 -8.21 5.51
CA LYS A 44 10.97 -8.62 5.87
C LYS A 44 10.17 -7.42 6.36
N ALA A 45 8.84 -7.55 6.35
CA ALA A 45 7.94 -6.60 6.96
C ALA A 45 8.26 -6.43 8.46
N VAL A 46 8.10 -5.21 8.95
CA VAL A 46 8.35 -4.89 10.38
C VAL A 46 7.31 -5.55 11.29
N HIS A 47 6.06 -5.67 10.82
CA HIS A 47 4.97 -6.28 11.59
C HIS A 47 4.65 -7.68 11.08
N THR A 48 4.21 -8.53 11.99
CA THR A 48 3.58 -9.83 11.68
C THR A 48 2.09 -9.65 11.38
N GLY A 49 1.45 -10.68 10.83
CA GLY A 49 0.00 -10.67 10.61
C GLY A 49 -0.78 -10.57 11.93
N GLU A 50 -0.26 -11.19 13.01
CA GLU A 50 -0.82 -11.11 14.35
C GLU A 50 -0.75 -9.69 14.94
N GLU A 51 0.36 -9.01 14.76
CA GLU A 51 0.54 -7.63 15.21
C GLU A 51 -0.39 -6.67 14.46
N LEU A 52 -0.52 -6.80 13.14
CA LEU A 52 -1.47 -5.99 12.36
C LEU A 52 -2.92 -6.28 12.76
N LYS A 53 -3.27 -7.55 13.00
CA LYS A 53 -4.60 -7.90 13.51
C LYS A 53 -4.86 -7.29 14.88
N LEU A 54 -3.89 -7.35 15.78
CA LEU A 54 -3.98 -6.72 17.10
C LEU A 54 -4.17 -5.20 17.01
N LEU A 55 -3.44 -4.55 16.09
CA LEU A 55 -3.60 -3.11 15.83
C LEU A 55 -5.01 -2.81 15.29
N HIS A 56 -5.48 -3.58 14.32
CA HIS A 56 -6.85 -3.44 13.80
C HIS A 56 -7.91 -3.61 14.90
N ASP A 57 -7.76 -4.63 15.76
CA ASP A 57 -8.74 -4.88 16.84
C ASP A 57 -8.78 -3.76 17.88
N ARG A 58 -7.63 -3.12 18.14
CA ARG A 58 -7.55 -1.98 19.06
C ARG A 58 -8.02 -0.67 18.44
N PHE A 59 -7.85 -0.54 17.13
CA PHE A 59 -8.14 0.68 16.37
C PHE A 59 -8.89 0.35 15.06
N PRO A 60 -10.11 -0.23 15.15
CA PRO A 60 -10.83 -0.73 13.99
C PRO A 60 -11.22 0.36 12.98
N GLU A 61 -11.36 1.60 13.46
CA GLU A 61 -11.65 2.77 12.63
C GLU A 61 -10.40 3.37 11.96
N ASN A 62 -9.20 2.88 12.32
CA ASN A 62 -7.95 3.50 11.89
C ASN A 62 -7.04 2.56 11.08
N ILE A 63 -7.15 1.25 11.25
CA ILE A 63 -6.27 0.27 10.62
C ILE A 63 -7.08 -0.60 9.66
N HIS A 64 -6.83 -0.50 8.36
CA HIS A 64 -7.62 -1.19 7.34
C HIS A 64 -6.74 -1.97 6.37
N LEU A 65 -7.18 -3.17 6.00
CA LEU A 65 -6.57 -3.98 4.94
C LEU A 65 -7.49 -3.99 3.71
N PHE A 66 -7.07 -3.34 2.63
CA PHE A 66 -7.73 -3.42 1.32
C PHE A 66 -7.02 -4.46 0.46
N ALA A 67 -7.68 -5.58 0.23
CA ALA A 67 -7.13 -6.70 -0.51
C ALA A 67 -7.72 -6.80 -1.93
N SER A 68 -6.86 -7.06 -2.89
CA SER A 68 -7.23 -7.42 -4.26
C SER A 68 -7.38 -8.93 -4.35
N ILE A 69 -8.61 -9.38 -4.58
CA ILE A 69 -8.96 -10.79 -4.65
C ILE A 69 -9.25 -11.16 -6.11
N LYS A 70 -8.63 -12.24 -6.59
CA LYS A 70 -8.93 -12.89 -7.87
C LYS A 70 -8.97 -14.40 -7.65
N ASP A 71 -9.99 -15.07 -8.18
CA ASP A 71 -10.18 -16.53 -8.05
C ASP A 71 -10.05 -17.02 -6.59
N ASN A 72 -10.66 -16.26 -5.66
CA ASN A 72 -10.62 -16.46 -4.21
C ASN A 72 -9.19 -16.40 -3.57
N LYS A 73 -8.21 -15.85 -4.28
CA LYS A 73 -6.85 -15.64 -3.77
C LYS A 73 -6.57 -14.16 -3.57
N LEU A 74 -5.88 -13.83 -2.47
CA LEU A 74 -5.30 -12.52 -2.25
C LEU A 74 -4.03 -12.42 -3.11
N ILE A 75 -4.03 -11.51 -4.11
CA ILE A 75 -2.92 -11.35 -5.06
C ILE A 75 -2.21 -10.01 -4.90
N ALA A 76 -2.87 -9.02 -4.30
CA ALA A 76 -2.30 -7.72 -3.93
C ALA A 76 -3.09 -7.11 -2.79
N GLY A 77 -2.57 -6.04 -2.21
CA GLY A 77 -3.30 -5.27 -1.21
C GLY A 77 -2.49 -4.11 -0.65
N THR A 78 -3.15 -3.36 0.22
CA THR A 78 -2.53 -2.29 0.99
C THR A 78 -3.12 -2.25 2.40
N VAL A 79 -2.25 -2.10 3.40
CA VAL A 79 -2.67 -1.71 4.75
C VAL A 79 -2.57 -0.21 4.84
N VAL A 80 -3.63 0.43 5.28
CA VAL A 80 -3.66 1.88 5.50
C VAL A 80 -3.90 2.21 6.96
N TYR A 81 -3.28 3.30 7.40
CA TYR A 81 -3.51 3.92 8.70
C TYR A 81 -4.30 5.21 8.49
N GLU A 82 -5.48 5.25 9.06
CA GLU A 82 -6.39 6.39 8.97
C GLU A 82 -6.21 7.31 10.17
N TYR A 83 -5.88 8.57 9.90
CA TYR A 83 -5.81 9.67 10.87
C TYR A 83 -6.88 10.72 10.57
N ASP A 84 -6.99 11.76 11.39
CA ASP A 84 -8.03 12.80 11.22
C ASP A 84 -8.02 13.42 9.83
N HIS A 85 -6.85 13.74 9.30
CA HIS A 85 -6.72 14.44 8.01
C HIS A 85 -5.95 13.67 6.95
N VAL A 86 -5.32 12.55 7.30
CA VAL A 86 -4.40 11.80 6.46
C VAL A 86 -4.76 10.33 6.45
N VAL A 87 -4.69 9.70 5.29
CA VAL A 87 -4.60 8.24 5.17
C VAL A 87 -3.20 7.89 4.69
N HIS A 88 -2.48 7.11 5.49
CA HIS A 88 -1.13 6.66 5.18
C HIS A 88 -1.13 5.22 4.67
N THR A 89 -0.48 4.96 3.53
CA THR A 89 -0.28 3.59 3.05
C THR A 89 0.94 2.98 3.73
N GLN A 90 0.70 2.17 4.76
CA GLN A 90 1.76 1.54 5.56
C GLN A 90 2.47 0.42 4.81
N TYR A 91 1.71 -0.45 4.14
CA TYR A 91 2.21 -1.56 3.34
C TYR A 91 1.49 -1.64 2.00
N MET A 92 2.20 -2.02 0.95
CA MET A 92 1.67 -2.23 -0.39
C MET A 92 2.36 -3.43 -1.04
N ALA A 93 1.65 -4.53 -1.20
CA ALA A 93 2.16 -5.75 -1.82
C ALA A 93 1.40 -6.14 -3.07
N ALA A 94 2.09 -6.77 -4.01
CA ALA A 94 1.51 -7.37 -5.20
C ALA A 94 2.44 -8.47 -5.72
N ASN A 95 1.91 -9.67 -5.98
CA ASN A 95 2.64 -10.70 -6.69
C ASN A 95 2.81 -10.36 -8.18
N ASP A 96 3.51 -11.19 -8.93
CA ASP A 96 3.79 -10.93 -10.36
C ASP A 96 2.53 -10.87 -11.22
N GLU A 97 1.56 -11.76 -10.99
CA GLU A 97 0.27 -11.72 -11.67
C GLU A 97 -0.44 -10.38 -11.41
N ALA A 98 -0.54 -9.99 -10.15
CA ALA A 98 -1.18 -8.76 -9.73
C ALA A 98 -0.53 -7.50 -10.35
N ARG A 99 0.80 -7.49 -10.45
CA ARG A 99 1.56 -6.41 -11.10
C ARG A 99 1.24 -6.32 -12.59
N GLN A 100 1.16 -7.47 -13.27
CA GLN A 100 0.86 -7.51 -14.71
C GLN A 100 -0.53 -6.98 -15.02
N ILE A 101 -1.52 -7.28 -14.21
CA ILE A 101 -2.93 -6.92 -14.45
C ILE A 101 -3.36 -5.60 -13.77
N GLY A 102 -2.51 -4.99 -12.93
CA GLY A 102 -2.80 -3.73 -12.24
C GLY A 102 -3.71 -3.88 -11.00
N ALA A 103 -3.65 -5.02 -10.32
CA ALA A 103 -4.50 -5.30 -9.15
C ALA A 103 -4.21 -4.35 -7.97
N LEU A 104 -2.93 -4.02 -7.71
CA LEU A 104 -2.56 -3.03 -6.71
C LEU A 104 -3.04 -1.62 -7.10
N ASP A 105 -2.98 -1.27 -8.39
CA ASP A 105 -3.49 0.02 -8.87
C ASP A 105 -5.00 0.16 -8.59
N LEU A 106 -5.75 -0.94 -8.70
CA LEU A 106 -7.17 -0.97 -8.38
C LEU A 106 -7.41 -0.80 -6.86
N ALA A 107 -6.61 -1.47 -6.00
CA ALA A 107 -6.69 -1.30 -4.55
C ALA A 107 -6.43 0.15 -4.14
N ILE A 108 -5.33 0.75 -4.61
CA ILE A 108 -4.98 2.14 -4.33
C ILE A 108 -6.07 3.10 -4.83
N SER A 109 -6.60 2.88 -6.05
CA SER A 109 -7.71 3.68 -6.57
C SER A 109 -8.97 3.57 -5.71
N THR A 110 -9.23 2.41 -5.12
CA THR A 110 -10.35 2.21 -4.19
C THR A 110 -10.15 3.00 -2.90
N VAL A 111 -8.94 2.97 -2.33
CA VAL A 111 -8.57 3.79 -1.15
C VAL A 111 -8.75 5.27 -1.46
N ILE A 112 -8.20 5.77 -2.58
CA ILE A 112 -8.35 7.17 -3.00
C ILE A 112 -9.84 7.55 -3.07
N ASN A 113 -10.67 6.73 -3.73
CA ASN A 113 -12.09 7.02 -3.89
C ASN A 113 -12.86 6.97 -2.55
N LYS A 114 -12.49 6.09 -1.63
CA LYS A 114 -13.10 5.99 -0.29
C LYS A 114 -12.87 7.28 0.51
N TYR A 115 -11.66 7.84 0.45
CA TYR A 115 -11.24 8.90 1.35
C TYR A 115 -11.20 10.32 0.77
N ARG A 116 -11.31 10.49 -0.56
CA ARG A 116 -11.13 11.78 -1.25
C ARG A 116 -12.05 12.92 -0.78
N GLU A 117 -13.23 12.59 -0.23
CA GLU A 117 -14.20 13.60 0.24
C GLU A 117 -14.06 13.88 1.75
N THR A 118 -13.37 13.00 2.47
CA THR A 118 -13.29 13.05 3.95
C THR A 118 -11.90 13.39 4.46
N LYS A 119 -10.86 13.11 3.69
CA LYS A 119 -9.47 13.33 4.10
C LYS A 119 -8.79 14.35 3.20
N LYS A 120 -7.87 15.13 3.78
CA LYS A 120 -7.10 16.14 3.06
C LYS A 120 -5.97 15.52 2.24
N TRP A 121 -5.36 14.45 2.76
CA TRP A 121 -4.15 13.86 2.21
C TRP A 121 -4.22 12.34 2.16
N LEU A 122 -3.71 11.76 1.07
CA LEU A 122 -3.25 10.38 1.01
C LEU A 122 -1.71 10.42 0.98
N ASP A 123 -1.08 9.83 1.98
CA ASP A 123 0.37 9.73 2.09
C ASP A 123 0.84 8.35 1.64
N PHE A 124 1.67 8.32 0.62
CA PHE A 124 2.32 7.10 0.12
C PHE A 124 3.63 6.75 0.85
N GLY A 125 4.01 7.51 1.86
CA GLY A 125 5.29 7.37 2.52
C GLY A 125 6.48 7.80 1.64
N ILE A 126 7.69 7.46 2.11
CA ILE A 126 8.95 7.89 1.47
C ILE A 126 9.18 7.18 0.13
N SER A 127 9.96 7.84 -0.74
CA SER A 127 10.47 7.26 -2.00
C SER A 127 11.98 7.27 -2.03
N THR A 128 12.63 7.24 -0.86
CA THR A 128 14.08 7.25 -0.72
C THR A 128 14.58 5.96 -0.08
N GLU A 129 15.79 5.58 -0.43
CA GLU A 129 16.51 4.39 0.03
C GLU A 129 17.85 4.80 0.67
N HIS A 130 18.63 3.83 1.16
CA HIS A 130 19.96 4.01 1.70
C HIS A 130 20.09 5.19 2.68
N GLY A 131 19.34 5.13 3.79
CA GLY A 131 19.38 6.18 4.79
C GLY A 131 18.70 7.49 4.36
N LYS A 132 17.78 7.42 3.39
CA LYS A 132 17.02 8.55 2.83
C LYS A 132 17.82 9.47 1.90
N ILE A 133 19.00 9.05 1.44
CA ILE A 133 19.87 9.85 0.58
C ILE A 133 19.61 9.58 -0.91
N TYR A 134 19.19 8.36 -1.25
CA TYR A 134 18.97 7.95 -2.64
C TYR A 134 17.49 7.97 -3.00
N LEU A 135 17.11 8.65 -4.09
CA LEU A 135 15.75 8.65 -4.62
C LEU A 135 15.50 7.39 -5.45
N ASN A 136 14.52 6.58 -5.06
CA ASN A 136 13.98 5.53 -5.91
C ASN A 136 13.01 6.14 -6.94
N GLU A 137 13.53 6.45 -8.13
CA GLU A 137 12.76 7.10 -9.21
C GLU A 137 11.55 6.27 -9.64
N GLY A 138 11.67 4.93 -9.68
CA GLY A 138 10.58 4.03 -10.04
C GLY A 138 9.42 4.10 -9.05
N LEU A 139 9.73 4.10 -7.76
CA LEU A 139 8.74 4.24 -6.69
C LEU A 139 8.11 5.64 -6.70
N CYS A 140 8.90 6.68 -6.91
CA CYS A 140 8.41 8.05 -7.04
C CYS A 140 7.43 8.17 -8.22
N ALA A 141 7.83 7.72 -9.41
CA ALA A 141 6.98 7.73 -10.61
C ALA A 141 5.70 6.89 -10.44
N GLN A 142 5.74 5.80 -9.66
CA GLN A 142 4.56 5.03 -9.31
C GLN A 142 3.55 5.90 -8.55
N LYS A 143 3.99 6.59 -7.51
CA LYS A 143 3.15 7.46 -6.66
C LYS A 143 2.63 8.68 -7.42
N GLU A 144 3.48 9.32 -8.22
CA GLU A 144 3.09 10.43 -9.11
C GLU A 144 2.03 10.01 -10.15
N GLY A 145 2.08 8.76 -10.60
CA GLY A 145 1.09 8.18 -11.51
C GLY A 145 -0.35 8.18 -10.97
N PHE A 146 -0.54 8.26 -9.65
CA PHE A 146 -1.83 8.46 -8.98
C PHE A 146 -2.16 9.93 -8.72
N GLY A 147 -1.33 10.86 -9.17
CA GLY A 147 -1.48 12.30 -8.93
C GLY A 147 -0.75 12.79 -7.68
N GLY A 148 0.07 11.94 -7.07
CA GLY A 148 0.92 12.32 -5.94
C GLY A 148 1.85 13.49 -6.27
N ARG A 149 2.26 14.22 -5.25
CA ARG A 149 3.27 15.27 -5.31
C ARG A 149 4.28 15.04 -4.21
N THR A 150 5.52 15.27 -4.49
CA THR A 150 6.61 15.10 -3.52
C THR A 150 6.57 16.23 -2.51
N GLY A 151 6.59 15.87 -1.22
CA GLY A 151 6.91 16.76 -0.12
C GLY A 151 8.35 16.51 0.34
N VAL A 152 9.06 17.54 0.73
CA VAL A 152 10.42 17.44 1.29
C VAL A 152 10.33 17.53 2.80
N TYR A 153 10.89 16.52 3.49
CA TYR A 153 11.14 16.57 4.93
C TYR A 153 12.58 16.98 5.15
N GLU A 154 12.79 18.18 5.66
CA GLU A 154 14.13 18.69 5.95
C GLU A 154 14.64 18.11 7.26
N ILE A 155 15.90 17.71 7.28
CA ILE A 155 16.63 17.30 8.50
C ILE A 155 17.61 18.41 8.81
N TRP A 156 17.46 19.00 9.99
CA TRP A 156 18.34 20.06 10.47
C TRP A 156 19.28 19.51 11.54
N GLU A 157 20.56 19.79 11.42
CA GLU A 157 21.58 19.45 12.42
C GLU A 157 22.25 20.73 12.92
N LEU A 158 22.34 20.87 14.24
CA LEU A 158 23.04 21.96 14.91
C LEU A 158 24.18 21.40 15.73
N ASN A 159 25.43 21.77 15.37
CA ASN A 159 26.60 21.48 16.18
C ASN A 159 26.69 22.53 17.31
N LEU A 160 26.63 22.06 18.58
CA LEU A 160 26.72 22.87 19.78
C LEU A 160 28.18 22.97 20.25
#